data_c0e9a81cf45c1a5b892cf29e28bcfd76
#
_entry.id   c0e9a81cf45c1a5b892cf29e28bcfd76
#
_cell.length_a   1.000
_cell.length_b   1.000
_cell.length_c   1.000
_cell.angle_alpha   90.00
_cell.angle_beta   90.00
_cell.angle_gamma   90.00
#
_symmetry.space_group_name_H-M   'P 1'
#
loop_
_entity.id
_entity.type
_entity.pdbx_description
1 polymer ?
#
loop_
_entity_poly.entity_id
_entity_poly.type
_entity_poly.pdbx_seq_one_letter_code
_entity_poly.pdbx_strand_id
1 'polypeptide(L)'
;MRKLTLLLLSVIISISAIFAQGLELTDKLPTDPKVLTGTLENGMKYYIRSNATPEKRAEFTLVVNAGSVLEDDDQQGLAHFNEHMAFNGTKNFPKHELINYLESIGMKFGPEVNAYTSFDETVYGIKVPTDNPEFVDKGLLVLFDWASQVSLETEEIDAERGIIHEEWRMGQGAMDRMQRKFLAVVFHKSLYAERLPIGLMDVVDNCDPDALRRFYKDWYRPDLMAVVIVGDFDAKEMEQKVIELFSKIEKHPAPRERFYADIPDHDETLVCVASDPESPISMVQMFYKHPLKPKTTVADYREDIVGMLVSSMISNRLAELTLLENPPFAQGYAGYSEFIGPKSMFISLGVVQNNDIKATIDALVTENQRMKQHGFTQTELEREKATLLKQIEKMYNERDKQKSESYVREYQSNYLPPHNPYPGIEYEYELFKKYLPGITLDEVNKFGESMIIDKNLVIVVLTPEKEGVVIPTEDEVLKIYNDATAQK
;
A
#
# COMPACT_ATOMS: atom_id res chain seq x y z
N MET A 1 27.46 -17.17 -43.67
CA MET A 1 26.64 -17.89 -42.70
C MET A 1 27.40 -18.22 -41.41
N ARG A 2 28.59 -18.86 -41.41
CA ARG A 2 29.33 -19.20 -40.16
C ARG A 2 29.70 -18.00 -39.23
N LYS A 3 29.98 -16.81 -39.77
CA LYS A 3 30.32 -15.61 -38.98
C LYS A 3 29.12 -14.96 -38.34
N LEU A 4 27.93 -15.06 -38.92
CA LEU A 4 26.68 -14.54 -38.33
C LEU A 4 26.19 -15.41 -37.19
N THR A 5 26.38 -16.73 -37.28
CA THR A 5 25.99 -17.68 -36.23
C THR A 5 26.89 -17.55 -35.00
N LEU A 6 28.18 -17.24 -35.17
CA LEU A 6 29.11 -16.99 -34.07
C LEU A 6 28.81 -15.65 -33.35
N LEU A 7 28.33 -14.63 -34.03
CA LEU A 7 27.96 -13.35 -33.44
C LEU A 7 26.65 -13.50 -32.63
N LEU A 8 25.67 -14.25 -33.15
CA LEU A 8 24.43 -14.54 -32.41
C LEU A 8 24.68 -15.40 -31.16
N LEU A 9 25.58 -16.39 -31.24
CA LEU A 9 25.95 -17.19 -30.08
C LEU A 9 26.70 -16.37 -29.02
N SER A 10 27.57 -15.46 -29.43
CA SER A 10 28.28 -14.58 -28.46
C SER A 10 27.37 -13.56 -27.80
N VAL A 11 26.33 -13.07 -28.47
CA VAL A 11 25.32 -12.17 -27.89
C VAL A 11 24.43 -12.93 -26.90
N ILE A 12 24.01 -14.15 -27.23
CA ILE A 12 23.20 -14.99 -26.33
C ILE A 12 24.00 -15.39 -25.07
N ILE A 13 25.29 -15.72 -25.22
CA ILE A 13 26.17 -16.05 -24.08
C ILE A 13 26.44 -14.78 -23.23
N SER A 14 26.57 -13.62 -23.83
CA SER A 14 26.75 -12.36 -23.10
C SER A 14 25.51 -11.93 -22.32
N ILE A 15 24.31 -12.13 -22.88
CA ILE A 15 23.04 -11.86 -22.18
C ILE A 15 22.85 -12.85 -21.02
N SER A 16 23.12 -14.13 -21.23
CA SER A 16 23.05 -15.14 -20.18
C SER A 16 24.08 -14.91 -19.06
N ALA A 17 25.25 -14.38 -19.37
CA ALA A 17 26.28 -14.06 -18.39
C ALA A 17 25.94 -12.81 -17.56
N ILE A 18 25.22 -11.84 -18.13
CA ILE A 18 24.75 -10.63 -17.41
C ILE A 18 23.67 -11.02 -16.38
N PHE A 19 22.76 -11.95 -16.70
CA PHE A 19 21.76 -12.44 -15.76
C PHE A 19 22.36 -13.40 -14.70
N ALA A 20 23.50 -14.06 -14.97
CA ALA A 20 24.14 -14.93 -13.99
C ALA A 20 24.95 -14.18 -12.91
N GLN A 21 25.27 -12.91 -13.14
CA GLN A 21 26.18 -12.10 -12.31
C GLN A 21 25.48 -11.29 -11.20
N GLY A 22 24.18 -11.40 -11.01
CA GLY A 22 23.41 -10.59 -10.05
C GLY A 22 22.43 -11.38 -9.19
N LEU A 23 22.70 -12.69 -8.94
CA LEU A 23 21.81 -13.56 -8.16
C LEU A 23 22.47 -14.11 -6.89
N GLU A 24 23.58 -13.55 -6.44
CA GLU A 24 24.15 -13.93 -5.15
C GLU A 24 23.45 -13.18 -4.00
N LEU A 25 23.39 -13.82 -2.82
CA LEU A 25 22.62 -13.27 -1.68
C LEU A 25 23.04 -11.85 -1.28
N THR A 26 24.30 -11.49 -1.49
CA THR A 26 24.86 -10.18 -1.18
C THR A 26 24.63 -9.12 -2.28
N ASP A 27 24.17 -9.54 -3.44
CA ASP A 27 23.94 -8.62 -4.54
C ASP A 27 22.76 -7.69 -4.24
N LYS A 28 22.88 -6.45 -4.68
CA LYS A 28 21.75 -5.51 -4.64
C LYS A 28 20.70 -5.90 -5.68
N LEU A 29 19.45 -5.73 -5.33
CA LEU A 29 18.36 -5.90 -6.27
C LEU A 29 18.48 -4.86 -7.39
N PRO A 30 18.41 -5.24 -8.66
CA PRO A 30 18.44 -4.29 -9.78
C PRO A 30 17.10 -3.55 -9.88
N THR A 31 17.06 -2.54 -10.72
CA THR A 31 15.83 -1.94 -11.22
C THR A 31 15.41 -2.61 -12.52
N ASP A 32 14.11 -2.66 -12.82
CA ASP A 32 13.60 -3.17 -14.10
C ASP A 32 14.20 -2.35 -15.26
N PRO A 33 14.95 -2.97 -16.18
CA PRO A 33 15.58 -2.26 -17.31
C PRO A 33 14.57 -1.68 -18.32
N LYS A 34 13.30 -2.02 -18.21
CA LYS A 34 12.21 -1.50 -19.06
C LYS A 34 11.69 -0.14 -18.60
N VAL A 35 12.13 0.34 -17.43
CA VAL A 35 11.72 1.62 -16.85
C VAL A 35 12.79 2.66 -17.05
N LEU A 36 12.43 3.78 -17.66
CA LEU A 36 13.23 4.99 -17.62
C LEU A 36 12.93 5.73 -16.32
N THR A 37 13.94 5.95 -15.51
CA THR A 37 13.79 6.62 -14.21
C THR A 37 14.95 7.57 -13.96
N GLY A 38 14.66 8.65 -13.25
CA GLY A 38 15.67 9.63 -12.88
C GLY A 38 15.17 10.59 -11.80
N THR A 39 16.04 11.50 -11.43
CA THR A 39 15.74 12.60 -10.52
C THR A 39 16.11 13.91 -11.21
N LEU A 40 15.15 14.81 -11.34
CA LEU A 40 15.34 16.14 -11.90
C LEU A 40 16.21 17.00 -10.96
N GLU A 41 16.80 18.08 -11.49
CA GLU A 41 17.63 19.00 -10.68
C GLU A 41 16.85 19.62 -9.50
N ASN A 42 15.52 19.78 -9.64
CA ASN A 42 14.68 20.27 -8.55
C ASN A 42 14.35 19.23 -7.49
N GLY A 43 14.77 17.97 -7.66
CA GLY A 43 14.56 16.87 -6.73
C GLY A 43 13.40 15.94 -7.09
N MET A 44 12.55 16.29 -8.05
CA MET A 44 11.42 15.46 -8.46
C MET A 44 11.88 14.19 -9.14
N LYS A 45 11.30 13.04 -8.76
CA LYS A 45 11.55 11.75 -9.42
C LYS A 45 10.58 11.50 -10.57
N TYR A 46 11.00 10.66 -11.52
CA TYR A 46 10.10 10.16 -12.55
C TYR A 46 10.34 8.68 -12.83
N TYR A 47 9.25 8.01 -13.23
CA TYR A 47 9.21 6.63 -13.68
C TYR A 47 8.39 6.57 -14.97
N ILE A 48 8.99 6.11 -16.06
CA ILE A 48 8.36 6.07 -17.37
C ILE A 48 8.53 4.69 -17.98
N ARG A 49 7.43 4.07 -18.37
CA ARG A 49 7.43 2.75 -18.97
C ARG A 49 6.46 2.68 -20.15
N SER A 50 6.95 2.20 -21.30
CA SER A 50 6.07 1.80 -22.40
C SER A 50 5.38 0.48 -22.05
N ASN A 51 4.04 0.44 -22.15
CA ASN A 51 3.22 -0.74 -21.97
C ASN A 51 1.88 -0.59 -22.72
N ALA A 52 1.65 -1.41 -23.75
CA ALA A 52 0.47 -1.31 -24.60
C ALA A 52 -0.76 -2.09 -24.07
N THR A 53 -0.88 -2.24 -22.75
CA THR A 53 -2.03 -2.92 -22.13
C THR A 53 -2.66 -2.03 -21.07
N PRO A 54 -3.80 -1.40 -21.38
CA PRO A 54 -4.54 -1.40 -22.66
C PRO A 54 -3.88 -0.56 -23.74
N GLU A 55 -4.11 -0.91 -25.02
CA GLU A 55 -3.67 -0.13 -26.18
C GLU A 55 -4.28 1.28 -26.17
N LYS A 56 -3.52 2.26 -26.69
CA LYS A 56 -3.92 3.67 -26.84
C LYS A 56 -4.36 4.32 -25.52
N ARG A 57 -3.80 3.91 -24.42
CA ARG A 57 -4.06 4.45 -23.08
C ARG A 57 -2.76 4.53 -22.30
N ALA A 58 -2.69 5.51 -21.40
CA ALA A 58 -1.62 5.63 -20.44
C ALA A 58 -2.16 6.06 -19.09
N GLU A 59 -1.57 5.52 -18.04
CA GLU A 59 -1.74 5.93 -16.65
C GLU A 59 -0.76 7.07 -16.37
N PHE A 60 -1.27 8.23 -15.99
CA PHE A 60 -0.50 9.40 -15.58
C PHE A 60 -0.75 9.62 -14.10
N THR A 61 0.29 9.51 -13.28
CA THR A 61 0.15 9.56 -11.82
C THR A 61 1.16 10.55 -11.22
N LEU A 62 0.67 11.45 -10.38
CA LEU A 62 1.46 12.26 -9.48
C LEU A 62 1.41 11.64 -8.10
N VAL A 63 2.56 11.33 -7.53
CA VAL A 63 2.71 10.82 -6.16
C VAL A 63 3.34 11.90 -5.31
N VAL A 64 2.65 12.32 -4.27
CA VAL A 64 3.12 13.30 -3.29
C VAL A 64 3.39 12.56 -1.98
N ASN A 65 4.65 12.55 -1.52
CA ASN A 65 5.06 11.94 -0.25
C ASN A 65 4.70 12.86 0.93
N ALA A 66 3.44 13.24 1.00
CA ALA A 66 2.85 14.05 2.04
C ALA A 66 1.36 13.67 2.20
N GLY A 67 0.96 13.44 3.43
CA GLY A 67 -0.39 13.08 3.81
C GLY A 67 -0.75 13.67 5.16
N SER A 68 -1.79 13.14 5.79
CA SER A 68 -2.38 13.73 7.01
C SER A 68 -1.45 13.76 8.21
N VAL A 69 -0.43 12.89 8.29
CA VAL A 69 0.53 12.89 9.41
C VAL A 69 1.35 14.17 9.49
N LEU A 70 1.46 14.91 8.39
CA LEU A 70 2.23 16.16 8.30
C LEU A 70 1.41 17.41 8.63
N GLU A 71 0.14 17.25 8.92
CA GLU A 71 -0.75 18.36 9.31
C GLU A 71 -0.36 18.90 10.67
N ASP A 72 -0.34 20.23 10.79
CA ASP A 72 -0.31 20.91 12.07
C ASP A 72 -1.68 20.76 12.78
N ASP A 73 -1.79 21.12 14.07
CA ASP A 73 -3.04 20.90 14.83
C ASP A 73 -4.24 21.68 14.25
N ASP A 74 -3.99 22.82 13.61
CA ASP A 74 -5.01 23.61 12.92
C ASP A 74 -5.28 23.18 11.47
N GLN A 75 -4.68 22.05 11.05
CA GLN A 75 -4.77 21.53 9.68
C GLN A 75 -5.37 20.13 9.58
N GLN A 76 -5.93 19.58 10.65
CA GLN A 76 -6.43 18.19 10.65
C GLN A 76 -7.60 18.00 9.66
N GLY A 77 -7.31 17.30 8.54
CA GLY A 77 -8.18 17.10 7.39
C GLY A 77 -7.80 17.93 6.16
N LEU A 78 -6.83 18.83 6.28
CA LEU A 78 -6.47 19.73 5.18
C LEU A 78 -5.57 19.08 4.12
N ALA A 79 -4.91 17.95 4.42
CA ALA A 79 -4.25 17.14 3.39
C ALA A 79 -5.28 16.60 2.39
N HIS A 80 -6.37 16.01 2.88
CA HIS A 80 -7.48 15.53 2.07
C HIS A 80 -8.24 16.68 1.40
N PHE A 81 -8.43 17.78 2.10
CA PHE A 81 -9.04 18.97 1.52
C PHE A 81 -8.23 19.52 0.33
N ASN A 82 -6.89 19.52 0.41
CA ASN A 82 -6.03 19.92 -0.72
C ASN A 82 -6.19 18.98 -1.92
N GLU A 83 -6.43 17.68 -1.67
CA GLU A 83 -6.75 16.73 -2.73
C GLU A 83 -7.99 17.16 -3.50
N HIS A 84 -9.10 17.48 -2.81
CA HIS A 84 -10.33 17.99 -3.43
C HIS A 84 -10.08 19.27 -4.21
N MET A 85 -9.34 20.23 -3.63
CA MET A 85 -9.06 21.51 -4.26
C MET A 85 -8.25 21.38 -5.56
N ALA A 86 -7.49 20.30 -5.74
CA ALA A 86 -6.78 20.04 -6.99
C ALA A 86 -7.74 19.88 -8.20
N PHE A 87 -9.00 19.54 -7.95
CA PHE A 87 -10.05 19.45 -8.97
C PHE A 87 -10.91 20.71 -9.10
N ASN A 88 -10.82 21.65 -8.14
CA ASN A 88 -11.62 22.86 -8.07
C ASN A 88 -10.96 24.10 -8.68
N GLY A 89 -9.85 23.90 -9.38
CA GLY A 89 -9.20 24.95 -10.14
C GLY A 89 -7.70 24.98 -10.00
N THR A 90 -7.08 25.13 -11.14
CA THR A 90 -5.64 25.31 -11.29
C THR A 90 -5.37 26.50 -12.21
N LYS A 91 -4.10 26.89 -12.33
CA LYS A 91 -3.71 28.02 -13.18
C LYS A 91 -4.12 27.85 -14.64
N ASN A 92 -3.97 26.64 -15.21
CA ASN A 92 -4.27 26.38 -16.61
C ASN A 92 -5.68 25.83 -16.82
N PHE A 93 -6.37 25.41 -15.77
CA PHE A 93 -7.74 24.92 -15.78
C PHE A 93 -8.54 25.59 -14.64
N PRO A 94 -8.99 26.85 -14.81
CA PRO A 94 -9.72 27.56 -13.77
C PRO A 94 -11.04 26.88 -13.41
N LYS A 95 -11.39 26.88 -12.11
CA LYS A 95 -12.66 26.35 -11.60
C LYS A 95 -12.93 24.91 -12.07
N HIS A 96 -14.07 24.68 -12.70
CA HIS A 96 -14.48 23.36 -13.19
C HIS A 96 -13.94 22.99 -14.60
N GLU A 97 -13.07 23.80 -15.18
CA GLU A 97 -12.56 23.55 -16.53
C GLU A 97 -11.76 22.26 -16.62
N LEU A 98 -11.06 21.89 -15.54
CA LEU A 98 -10.34 20.61 -15.50
C LEU A 98 -11.30 19.43 -15.68
N ILE A 99 -12.35 19.36 -14.87
CA ILE A 99 -13.35 18.29 -14.92
C ILE A 99 -14.02 18.25 -16.28
N ASN A 100 -14.49 19.40 -16.78
CA ASN A 100 -15.12 19.52 -18.09
C ASN A 100 -14.19 19.05 -19.20
N TYR A 101 -12.90 19.37 -19.13
CA TYR A 101 -11.91 18.91 -20.10
C TYR A 101 -11.76 17.38 -20.03
N LEU A 102 -11.56 16.81 -18.85
CA LEU A 102 -11.38 15.36 -18.69
C LEU A 102 -12.61 14.58 -19.21
N GLU A 103 -13.80 15.05 -18.88
CA GLU A 103 -15.05 14.46 -19.38
C GLU A 103 -15.19 14.60 -20.90
N SER A 104 -14.77 15.72 -21.48
CA SER A 104 -14.86 15.96 -22.93
C SER A 104 -14.02 15.00 -23.76
N ILE A 105 -12.95 14.44 -23.19
CA ILE A 105 -12.09 13.43 -23.82
C ILE A 105 -12.44 11.99 -23.38
N GLY A 106 -13.61 11.83 -22.73
CA GLY A 106 -14.19 10.53 -22.38
C GLY A 106 -13.69 9.93 -21.08
N MET A 107 -13.05 10.70 -20.22
CA MET A 107 -12.65 10.25 -18.87
C MET A 107 -13.79 10.46 -17.88
N LYS A 108 -14.00 9.48 -17.01
CA LYS A 108 -15.03 9.51 -15.96
C LYS A 108 -14.39 9.52 -14.60
N PHE A 109 -14.94 10.29 -13.68
CA PHE A 109 -14.58 10.23 -12.27
C PHE A 109 -14.76 8.81 -11.71
N GLY A 110 -13.82 8.37 -10.90
CA GLY A 110 -13.72 7.03 -10.34
C GLY A 110 -12.90 6.07 -11.21
N PRO A 111 -13.37 5.63 -12.41
CA PRO A 111 -12.62 4.68 -13.24
C PRO A 111 -11.36 5.24 -13.91
N GLU A 112 -11.41 6.49 -14.43
CA GLU A 112 -10.34 7.09 -15.22
C GLU A 112 -9.68 8.31 -14.57
N VAL A 113 -10.36 8.95 -13.60
CA VAL A 113 -9.86 10.09 -12.82
C VAL A 113 -10.05 9.76 -11.36
N ASN A 114 -8.98 9.65 -10.61
CA ASN A 114 -9.02 9.28 -9.21
C ASN A 114 -7.90 9.95 -8.42
N ALA A 115 -8.14 10.17 -7.13
CA ALA A 115 -7.14 10.57 -6.19
C ALA A 115 -7.43 9.93 -4.82
N TYR A 116 -6.45 9.92 -3.95
CA TYR A 116 -6.64 9.57 -2.54
C TYR A 116 -5.58 10.23 -1.67
N THR A 117 -5.96 10.48 -0.44
CA THR A 117 -5.07 10.91 0.63
C THR A 117 -4.98 9.84 1.69
N SER A 118 -3.77 9.48 2.07
CA SER A 118 -3.46 8.59 3.17
C SER A 118 -2.71 9.34 4.28
N PHE A 119 -2.17 8.60 5.24
CA PHE A 119 -1.39 9.18 6.33
C PHE A 119 -0.08 9.82 5.85
N ASP A 120 0.62 9.17 4.93
CA ASP A 120 1.97 9.54 4.50
C ASP A 120 2.04 10.05 3.05
N GLU A 121 0.99 9.88 2.26
CA GLU A 121 0.97 10.27 0.85
C GLU A 121 -0.39 10.79 0.37
N THR A 122 -0.32 11.54 -0.73
CA THR A 122 -1.46 11.90 -1.58
C THR A 122 -1.13 11.55 -3.01
N VAL A 123 -2.04 10.88 -3.70
CA VAL A 123 -1.82 10.38 -5.06
C VAL A 123 -2.96 10.80 -5.97
N TYR A 124 -2.59 11.30 -7.14
CA TYR A 124 -3.51 11.71 -8.20
C TYR A 124 -3.26 10.88 -9.45
N GLY A 125 -4.30 10.40 -10.09
CA GLY A 125 -4.18 9.58 -11.29
C GLY A 125 -5.22 9.89 -12.36
N ILE A 126 -4.78 9.90 -13.62
CA ILE A 126 -5.66 9.99 -14.79
C ILE A 126 -5.25 8.97 -15.87
N LYS A 127 -6.26 8.44 -16.58
CA LYS A 127 -6.07 7.48 -17.69
C LYS A 127 -6.23 8.19 -19.02
N VAL A 128 -5.14 8.64 -19.60
CA VAL A 128 -5.11 9.50 -20.79
C VAL A 128 -5.18 8.68 -22.07
N PRO A 129 -6.03 9.01 -23.06
CA PRO A 129 -5.95 8.48 -24.41
C PRO A 129 -4.65 8.93 -25.09
N THR A 130 -3.91 7.99 -25.73
CA THR A 130 -2.62 8.29 -26.38
C THR A 130 -2.67 8.36 -27.89
N ASP A 131 -3.84 8.18 -28.49
CA ASP A 131 -4.08 8.31 -29.93
C ASP A 131 -4.13 9.75 -30.43
N ASN A 132 -4.18 10.73 -29.50
CA ASN A 132 -4.06 12.15 -29.80
C ASN A 132 -2.94 12.78 -28.95
N PRO A 133 -1.86 13.30 -29.56
CA PRO A 133 -0.77 13.96 -28.83
C PRO A 133 -1.21 15.14 -27.94
N GLU A 134 -2.26 15.85 -28.32
CA GLU A 134 -2.79 16.97 -27.54
C GLU A 134 -3.32 16.48 -26.18
N PHE A 135 -3.93 15.30 -26.11
CA PHE A 135 -4.41 14.72 -24.87
C PHE A 135 -3.26 14.36 -23.92
N VAL A 136 -2.18 13.83 -24.49
CA VAL A 136 -0.94 13.53 -23.76
C VAL A 136 -0.34 14.81 -23.16
N ASP A 137 -0.19 15.86 -23.97
CA ASP A 137 0.40 17.13 -23.52
C ASP A 137 -0.46 17.81 -22.44
N LYS A 138 -1.79 17.80 -22.60
CA LYS A 138 -2.70 18.32 -21.60
C LYS A 138 -2.75 17.45 -20.33
N GLY A 139 -2.65 16.12 -20.45
CA GLY A 139 -2.54 15.23 -19.31
C GLY A 139 -1.29 15.51 -18.47
N LEU A 140 -0.15 15.74 -19.12
CA LEU A 140 1.07 16.19 -18.44
C LEU A 140 0.88 17.55 -17.76
N LEU A 141 0.20 18.48 -18.43
CA LEU A 141 -0.10 19.80 -17.86
C LEU A 141 -1.00 19.70 -16.63
N VAL A 142 -1.97 18.78 -16.61
CA VAL A 142 -2.80 18.50 -15.43
C VAL A 142 -1.94 18.07 -14.24
N LEU A 143 -1.02 17.11 -14.44
CA LEU A 143 -0.12 16.68 -13.36
C LEU A 143 0.79 17.80 -12.89
N PHE A 144 1.28 18.62 -13.82
CA PHE A 144 2.11 19.77 -13.51
C PHE A 144 1.36 20.81 -12.66
N ASP A 145 0.10 21.07 -13.03
CA ASP A 145 -0.75 21.99 -12.26
C ASP A 145 -1.07 21.47 -10.87
N TRP A 146 -1.37 20.18 -10.73
CA TRP A 146 -1.56 19.57 -9.43
C TRP A 146 -0.31 19.65 -8.55
N ALA A 147 0.86 19.45 -9.16
CA ALA A 147 2.14 19.51 -8.45
C ALA A 147 2.52 20.92 -7.95
N SER A 148 2.07 22.01 -8.62
CA SER A 148 2.62 23.34 -8.36
C SER A 148 1.71 24.54 -8.62
N GLN A 149 0.49 24.33 -9.13
CA GLN A 149 -0.35 25.42 -9.65
C GLN A 149 -1.83 25.35 -9.21
N VAL A 150 -2.16 24.63 -8.13
CA VAL A 150 -3.52 24.62 -7.57
C VAL A 150 -3.87 26.02 -7.08
N SER A 151 -5.04 26.54 -7.46
CA SER A 151 -5.40 27.96 -7.26
C SER A 151 -5.76 28.29 -5.81
N LEU A 152 -6.44 27.39 -5.09
CA LEU A 152 -6.87 27.53 -3.69
C LEU A 152 -7.62 28.87 -3.46
N GLU A 153 -8.55 29.18 -4.36
CA GLU A 153 -9.41 30.37 -4.24
C GLU A 153 -10.32 30.27 -3.03
N THR A 154 -10.45 31.32 -2.25
CA THR A 154 -11.26 31.33 -1.01
C THR A 154 -12.70 30.89 -1.26
N GLU A 155 -13.32 31.40 -2.33
CA GLU A 155 -14.71 31.07 -2.67
C GLU A 155 -14.90 29.60 -2.98
N GLU A 156 -13.94 28.96 -3.68
CA GLU A 156 -13.97 27.52 -4.00
C GLU A 156 -13.68 26.67 -2.75
N ILE A 157 -12.78 27.10 -1.86
CA ILE A 157 -12.55 26.47 -0.56
C ILE A 157 -13.83 26.45 0.26
N ASP A 158 -14.50 27.58 0.39
CA ASP A 158 -15.73 27.68 1.18
C ASP A 158 -16.88 26.85 0.59
N ALA A 159 -16.95 26.73 -0.73
CA ALA A 159 -17.93 25.88 -1.40
C ALA A 159 -17.64 24.38 -1.18
N GLU A 160 -16.37 23.98 -1.11
CA GLU A 160 -15.96 22.57 -0.97
C GLU A 160 -16.14 22.03 0.45
N ARG A 161 -16.14 22.88 1.50
CA ARG A 161 -16.35 22.43 2.90
C ARG A 161 -17.58 21.53 3.06
N GLY A 162 -18.70 21.95 2.45
CA GLY A 162 -19.94 21.18 2.49
C GLY A 162 -19.85 19.81 1.82
N ILE A 163 -19.03 19.68 0.78
CA ILE A 163 -18.84 18.42 0.06
C ILE A 163 -18.04 17.44 0.92
N ILE A 164 -16.94 17.89 1.53
CA ILE A 164 -16.14 17.07 2.45
C ILE A 164 -16.96 16.68 3.69
N HIS A 165 -17.76 17.58 4.21
CA HIS A 165 -18.66 17.28 5.34
C HIS A 165 -19.68 16.19 4.97
N GLU A 166 -20.27 16.23 3.76
CA GLU A 166 -21.17 15.18 3.29
C GLU A 166 -20.45 13.85 3.06
N GLU A 167 -19.22 13.86 2.55
CA GLU A 167 -18.39 12.65 2.44
C GLU A 167 -18.14 12.05 3.83
N TRP A 168 -17.71 12.86 4.80
CA TRP A 168 -17.56 12.42 6.18
C TRP A 168 -18.87 11.83 6.72
N ARG A 169 -20.01 12.46 6.48
CA ARG A 169 -21.33 11.97 6.91
C ARG A 169 -21.67 10.61 6.27
N MET A 170 -21.42 10.45 4.98
CA MET A 170 -21.64 9.17 4.28
C MET A 170 -20.67 8.07 4.75
N GLY A 171 -19.46 8.43 5.14
CA GLY A 171 -18.46 7.55 5.72
C GLY A 171 -18.74 7.12 7.16
N GLN A 172 -19.85 7.56 7.81
CA GLN A 172 -20.19 7.21 9.20
C GLN A 172 -20.87 5.83 9.34
N GLY A 173 -20.49 4.85 8.53
CA GLY A 173 -20.97 3.47 8.67
C GLY A 173 -20.44 2.78 9.94
N ALA A 174 -21.07 1.65 10.32
CA ALA A 174 -20.68 0.88 11.51
C ALA A 174 -19.19 0.51 11.50
N MET A 175 -18.68 0.07 10.37
CA MET A 175 -17.27 -0.32 10.26
C MET A 175 -16.33 0.87 10.48
N ASP A 176 -16.65 2.04 9.94
CA ASP A 176 -15.84 3.25 10.12
C ASP A 176 -15.85 3.72 11.58
N ARG A 177 -17.02 3.74 12.23
CA ARG A 177 -17.12 4.09 13.65
C ARG A 177 -16.31 3.16 14.55
N MET A 178 -16.34 1.84 14.27
CA MET A 178 -15.53 0.85 14.99
C MET A 178 -14.04 0.98 14.65
N GLN A 179 -13.72 1.24 13.38
CA GLN A 179 -12.33 1.41 12.93
C GLN A 179 -11.64 2.57 13.65
N ARG A 180 -12.28 3.71 13.79
CA ARG A 180 -11.74 4.86 14.55
C ARG A 180 -11.42 4.49 15.99
N LYS A 181 -12.25 3.66 16.63
CA LYS A 181 -11.99 3.18 18.00
C LYS A 181 -10.75 2.27 18.06
N PHE A 182 -10.66 1.27 17.17
CA PHE A 182 -9.56 0.33 17.28
C PHE A 182 -8.24 0.87 16.70
N LEU A 183 -8.25 1.73 15.68
CA LEU A 183 -7.02 2.32 15.15
C LEU A 183 -6.29 3.15 16.21
N ALA A 184 -7.01 3.84 17.08
CA ALA A 184 -6.41 4.55 18.22
C ALA A 184 -5.59 3.62 19.13
N VAL A 185 -6.05 2.36 19.31
CA VAL A 185 -5.34 1.35 20.11
C VAL A 185 -4.22 0.69 19.31
N VAL A 186 -4.46 0.35 18.03
CA VAL A 186 -3.47 -0.28 17.16
C VAL A 186 -2.26 0.63 16.93
N PHE A 187 -2.50 1.92 16.74
CA PHE A 187 -1.43 2.91 16.57
C PHE A 187 -0.78 3.37 17.87
N HIS A 188 -1.32 3.05 19.00
CA HIS A 188 -0.73 3.20 20.34
C HIS A 188 0.10 4.47 20.54
N LYS A 189 -0.52 5.60 20.86
CA LYS A 189 0.17 6.89 21.12
C LYS A 189 0.97 7.44 19.93
N SER A 190 0.81 6.89 18.75
CA SER A 190 1.39 7.43 17.54
C SER A 190 0.56 8.59 17.02
N LEU A 191 1.22 9.49 16.30
CA LEU A 191 0.55 10.56 15.56
C LEU A 191 -0.45 10.03 14.51
N TYR A 192 -0.25 8.81 14.01
CA TYR A 192 -1.23 8.12 13.15
C TYR A 192 -2.62 7.95 13.80
N ALA A 193 -2.69 7.82 15.12
CA ALA A 193 -3.97 7.76 15.84
C ALA A 193 -4.73 9.10 15.85
N GLU A 194 -4.00 10.21 15.70
CA GLU A 194 -4.53 11.57 15.81
C GLU A 194 -4.75 12.25 14.45
N ARG A 195 -4.17 11.70 13.38
CA ARG A 195 -4.15 12.30 12.03
C ARG A 195 -4.84 11.41 10.99
N LEU A 196 -6.09 10.97 11.29
CA LEU A 196 -6.89 10.28 10.28
C LEU A 196 -7.12 11.19 9.06
N PRO A 197 -6.96 10.70 7.82
CA PRO A 197 -7.02 11.55 6.62
C PRO A 197 -8.28 12.39 6.46
N ILE A 198 -9.43 11.87 6.88
CA ILE A 198 -10.70 12.64 6.85
C ILE A 198 -10.69 13.82 7.81
N GLY A 199 -9.83 13.83 8.81
CA GLY A 199 -9.61 14.90 9.77
C GLY A 199 -10.74 15.16 10.75
N LEU A 200 -10.76 16.39 11.26
CA LEU A 200 -11.77 16.90 12.20
C LEU A 200 -12.70 17.87 11.49
N MET A 201 -14.00 17.60 11.51
CA MET A 201 -14.97 18.46 10.81
C MET A 201 -14.98 19.89 11.37
N ASP A 202 -14.71 20.08 12.65
CA ASP A 202 -14.58 21.42 13.21
C ASP A 202 -13.44 22.23 12.56
N VAL A 203 -12.33 21.56 12.21
CA VAL A 203 -11.22 22.18 11.45
C VAL A 203 -11.62 22.40 10.00
N VAL A 204 -12.18 21.38 9.33
CA VAL A 204 -12.61 21.47 7.93
C VAL A 204 -13.62 22.61 7.72
N ASP A 205 -14.61 22.72 8.61
CA ASP A 205 -15.69 23.72 8.50
C ASP A 205 -15.20 25.14 8.81
N ASN A 206 -14.22 25.30 9.72
CA ASN A 206 -13.87 26.61 10.28
C ASN A 206 -12.42 27.06 10.03
N CYS A 207 -11.57 26.26 9.37
CA CYS A 207 -10.18 26.63 9.11
C CYS A 207 -10.07 27.94 8.29
N ASP A 208 -9.05 28.73 8.60
CA ASP A 208 -8.66 29.83 7.72
C ASP A 208 -8.17 29.25 6.39
N PRO A 209 -8.62 29.75 5.22
CA PRO A 209 -8.08 29.35 3.92
C PRO A 209 -6.57 29.39 3.83
N ASP A 210 -5.89 30.25 4.59
CA ASP A 210 -4.43 30.31 4.62
C ASP A 210 -3.79 29.10 5.31
N ALA A 211 -4.50 28.39 6.18
CA ALA A 211 -4.02 27.12 6.73
C ALA A 211 -3.93 26.03 5.64
N LEU A 212 -4.93 25.99 4.74
CA LEU A 212 -4.93 25.09 3.58
C LEU A 212 -3.80 25.44 2.59
N ARG A 213 -3.64 26.73 2.28
CA ARG A 213 -2.55 27.23 1.42
C ARG A 213 -1.17 26.94 2.01
N ARG A 214 -1.03 27.04 3.35
CA ARG A 214 0.21 26.71 4.06
C ARG A 214 0.57 25.24 3.89
N PHE A 215 -0.39 24.31 4.06
CA PHE A 215 -0.17 22.88 3.84
C PHE A 215 0.33 22.60 2.42
N TYR A 216 -0.36 23.12 1.41
CA TYR A 216 0.04 22.96 0.01
C TYR A 216 1.44 23.52 -0.24
N LYS A 217 1.73 24.72 0.21
CA LYS A 217 3.03 25.37 0.05
C LYS A 217 4.16 24.60 0.72
N ASP A 218 3.94 24.07 1.93
CA ASP A 218 4.97 23.38 2.70
C ASP A 218 5.30 22.00 2.14
N TRP A 219 4.30 21.29 1.59
CA TRP A 219 4.42 19.87 1.28
C TRP A 219 4.32 19.52 -0.21
N TYR A 220 3.68 20.34 -1.05
CA TYR A 220 3.65 20.13 -2.50
C TYR A 220 4.89 20.76 -3.14
N ARG A 221 5.99 20.07 -3.03
CA ARG A 221 7.29 20.50 -3.52
C ARG A 221 8.01 19.36 -4.24
N PRO A 222 8.84 19.67 -5.26
CA PRO A 222 9.37 18.65 -6.18
C PRO A 222 10.22 17.56 -5.50
N ASP A 223 10.94 17.86 -4.42
CA ASP A 223 11.73 16.89 -3.67
C ASP A 223 10.89 15.85 -2.90
N LEU A 224 9.59 16.08 -2.75
CA LEU A 224 8.62 15.14 -2.18
C LEU A 224 7.65 14.57 -3.20
N MET A 225 7.96 14.64 -4.50
CA MET A 225 7.06 14.21 -5.56
C MET A 225 7.72 13.28 -6.56
N ALA A 226 6.90 12.40 -7.13
CA ALA A 226 7.25 11.63 -8.30
C ALA A 226 6.15 11.66 -9.36
N VAL A 227 6.55 11.67 -10.62
CA VAL A 227 5.67 11.44 -11.77
C VAL A 227 5.86 10.01 -12.24
N VAL A 228 4.78 9.25 -12.30
CA VAL A 228 4.75 7.86 -12.77
C VAL A 228 3.86 7.81 -14.02
N ILE A 229 4.44 7.44 -15.16
CA ILE A 229 3.71 7.37 -16.43
C ILE A 229 3.96 6.03 -17.09
N VAL A 230 2.89 5.27 -17.27
CA VAL A 230 2.94 3.92 -17.84
C VAL A 230 1.85 3.79 -18.91
N GLY A 231 2.20 3.40 -20.12
CA GLY A 231 1.19 3.25 -21.17
C GLY A 231 1.72 3.03 -22.58
N ASP A 232 0.83 3.14 -23.53
CA ASP A 232 1.10 2.94 -24.95
C ASP A 232 1.64 4.23 -25.59
N PHE A 233 2.94 4.43 -25.48
CA PHE A 233 3.67 5.58 -26.03
C PHE A 233 5.16 5.26 -26.19
N ASP A 234 5.91 6.11 -26.91
CA ASP A 234 7.37 6.06 -26.92
C ASP A 234 7.94 6.59 -25.59
N ALA A 235 8.65 5.72 -24.86
CA ALA A 235 9.14 6.05 -23.51
C ALA A 235 10.18 7.18 -23.52
N LYS A 236 11.01 7.30 -24.56
CA LYS A 236 12.04 8.35 -24.66
C LYS A 236 11.44 9.72 -24.98
N GLU A 237 10.45 9.75 -25.86
CA GLU A 237 9.71 10.99 -26.14
C GLU A 237 8.96 11.47 -24.91
N MET A 238 8.34 10.54 -24.17
CA MET A 238 7.67 10.86 -22.91
C MET A 238 8.65 11.37 -21.84
N GLU A 239 9.81 10.74 -21.71
CA GLU A 239 10.86 11.17 -20.77
C GLU A 239 11.29 12.62 -21.07
N GLN A 240 11.51 12.96 -22.34
CA GLN A 240 11.86 14.33 -22.72
C GLN A 240 10.77 15.34 -22.36
N LYS A 241 9.50 15.02 -22.62
CA LYS A 241 8.37 15.88 -22.23
C LYS A 241 8.30 16.07 -20.70
N VAL A 242 8.48 15.00 -19.93
CA VAL A 242 8.48 15.05 -18.47
C VAL A 242 9.63 15.93 -17.95
N ILE A 243 10.85 15.71 -18.43
CA ILE A 243 12.02 16.50 -18.03
C ILE A 243 11.79 17.98 -18.37
N GLU A 244 11.36 18.29 -19.61
CA GLU A 244 11.16 19.66 -20.05
C GLU A 244 10.06 20.40 -19.26
N LEU A 245 8.97 19.72 -18.92
CA LEU A 245 7.86 20.33 -18.21
C LEU A 245 8.12 20.47 -16.72
N PHE A 246 8.46 19.37 -16.04
CA PHE A 246 8.54 19.32 -14.58
C PHE A 246 9.82 19.94 -14.01
N SER A 247 10.87 20.14 -14.82
CA SER A 247 12.04 20.93 -14.39
C SER A 247 11.72 22.41 -14.17
N LYS A 248 10.57 22.90 -14.63
CA LYS A 248 10.12 24.28 -14.40
C LYS A 248 9.56 24.51 -13.00
N ILE A 249 9.27 23.45 -12.24
CA ILE A 249 8.82 23.58 -10.85
C ILE A 249 10.02 24.02 -9.99
N GLU A 250 9.86 25.16 -9.32
CA GLU A 250 10.93 25.73 -8.49
C GLU A 250 11.12 24.91 -7.20
N LYS A 251 12.36 24.85 -6.71
CA LYS A 251 12.66 24.31 -5.38
C LYS A 251 12.06 25.21 -4.31
N HIS A 252 11.56 24.60 -3.23
CA HIS A 252 11.14 25.38 -2.08
C HIS A 252 12.38 26.01 -1.41
N PRO A 253 12.40 27.35 -1.19
CA PRO A 253 13.60 28.06 -0.70
C PRO A 253 13.99 27.70 0.74
N ALA A 254 13.01 27.29 1.56
CA ALA A 254 13.20 26.93 2.96
C ALA A 254 12.25 25.78 3.31
N PRO A 255 12.54 24.55 2.85
CA PRO A 255 11.64 23.42 3.01
C PRO A 255 11.57 22.98 4.49
N ARG A 256 10.35 22.68 4.97
CA ARG A 256 10.15 21.98 6.23
C ARG A 256 10.73 20.54 6.11
N GLU A 257 11.28 20.04 7.20
CA GLU A 257 11.74 18.65 7.24
C GLU A 257 10.55 17.69 7.16
N ARG A 258 10.60 16.71 6.23
CA ARG A 258 9.64 15.62 6.12
C ARG A 258 10.01 14.56 7.14
N PHE A 259 9.19 14.37 8.16
CA PHE A 259 9.36 13.33 9.18
C PHE A 259 8.35 12.19 8.95
N TYR A 260 8.68 11.00 9.42
CA TYR A 260 7.76 9.85 9.50
C TYR A 260 7.41 9.62 10.96
N ALA A 261 6.11 9.47 11.24
CA ALA A 261 5.67 9.20 12.58
C ALA A 261 6.08 7.78 13.01
N ASP A 262 6.49 7.64 14.26
CA ASP A 262 6.75 6.34 14.85
C ASP A 262 5.47 5.75 15.47
N ILE A 263 5.43 4.42 15.58
CA ILE A 263 4.43 3.69 16.37
C ILE A 263 5.18 3.08 17.56
N PRO A 264 5.04 3.67 18.78
CA PRO A 264 5.78 3.21 19.94
C PRO A 264 5.54 1.73 20.25
N ASP A 265 6.60 1.06 20.69
CA ASP A 265 6.51 -0.30 21.19
C ASP A 265 5.81 -0.32 22.56
N HIS A 266 5.18 -1.45 22.90
CA HIS A 266 4.55 -1.70 24.20
C HIS A 266 4.77 -3.15 24.62
N ASP A 267 4.94 -3.36 25.91
CA ASP A 267 5.19 -4.70 26.48
C ASP A 267 3.87 -5.42 26.80
N GLU A 268 2.83 -4.67 27.19
CA GLU A 268 1.52 -5.20 27.47
C GLU A 268 0.73 -5.57 26.22
N THR A 269 -0.09 -6.62 26.28
CA THR A 269 -1.10 -6.90 25.27
C THR A 269 -2.23 -5.89 25.38
N LEU A 270 -2.42 -5.10 24.33
CA LEU A 270 -3.53 -4.15 24.24
C LEU A 270 -4.77 -4.85 23.68
N VAL A 271 -5.93 -4.47 24.20
CA VAL A 271 -7.22 -4.99 23.73
C VAL A 271 -8.13 -3.84 23.38
N CYS A 272 -8.91 -3.99 22.32
CA CYS A 272 -9.98 -3.09 21.95
C CYS A 272 -11.24 -3.90 21.61
N VAL A 273 -12.32 -3.63 22.31
CA VAL A 273 -13.65 -4.16 21.97
C VAL A 273 -14.48 -3.01 21.42
N ALA A 274 -14.75 -3.05 20.11
CA ALA A 274 -15.58 -2.06 19.44
C ALA A 274 -16.89 -2.69 19.00
N SER A 275 -18.00 -2.13 19.47
CA SER A 275 -19.35 -2.59 19.12
C SER A 275 -20.14 -1.49 18.40
N ASP A 276 -21.09 -1.92 17.58
CA ASP A 276 -21.97 -1.02 16.84
C ASP A 276 -23.31 -1.71 16.50
N PRO A 277 -24.46 -1.03 16.69
CA PRO A 277 -25.78 -1.64 16.44
C PRO A 277 -26.03 -1.99 14.97
N GLU A 278 -25.35 -1.34 14.04
CA GLU A 278 -25.46 -1.57 12.60
C GLU A 278 -24.42 -2.57 12.06
N SER A 279 -23.49 -3.04 12.89
CA SER A 279 -22.51 -4.03 12.45
C SER A 279 -23.19 -5.32 11.99
N PRO A 280 -22.86 -5.84 10.79
CA PRO A 280 -23.44 -7.08 10.30
C PRO A 280 -22.78 -8.34 10.88
N ILE A 281 -21.55 -8.26 11.34
CA ILE A 281 -20.70 -9.39 11.73
C ILE A 281 -19.89 -9.10 12.98
N SER A 282 -19.46 -10.17 13.65
CA SER A 282 -18.39 -10.10 14.65
C SER A 282 -17.06 -10.58 14.01
N MET A 283 -15.94 -9.98 14.42
CA MET A 283 -14.62 -10.32 13.94
C MET A 283 -13.60 -10.20 15.07
N VAL A 284 -12.65 -11.11 15.11
CA VAL A 284 -11.46 -11.02 15.97
C VAL A 284 -10.24 -10.79 15.09
N GLN A 285 -9.38 -9.85 15.48
CA GLN A 285 -8.12 -9.56 14.81
C GLN A 285 -6.99 -9.47 15.85
N MET A 286 -5.86 -10.07 15.54
CA MET A 286 -4.65 -10.03 16.37
C MET A 286 -3.53 -9.43 15.53
N PHE A 287 -3.01 -8.27 15.95
CA PHE A 287 -1.94 -7.52 15.28
C PHE A 287 -0.64 -7.67 16.06
N TYR A 288 0.32 -8.43 15.54
CA TYR A 288 1.67 -8.50 16.07
C TYR A 288 2.53 -7.53 15.27
N LYS A 289 2.88 -6.39 15.86
CA LYS A 289 3.63 -5.33 15.16
C LYS A 289 5.13 -5.59 15.25
N HIS A 290 5.82 -5.55 14.12
CA HIS A 290 7.24 -5.77 13.96
C HIS A 290 7.93 -4.52 13.39
N PRO A 291 9.24 -4.34 13.63
CA PRO A 291 10.00 -3.36 12.86
C PRO A 291 9.97 -3.69 11.37
N LEU A 292 9.76 -2.66 10.54
CA LEU A 292 9.85 -2.80 9.10
C LEU A 292 11.31 -3.04 8.69
N LYS A 293 11.55 -4.04 7.84
CA LYS A 293 12.89 -4.34 7.31
C LYS A 293 13.01 -3.79 5.88
N PRO A 294 14.08 -3.07 5.56
CA PRO A 294 14.34 -2.64 4.19
C PRO A 294 14.66 -3.85 3.30
N LYS A 295 14.27 -3.77 2.02
CA LYS A 295 14.49 -4.81 1.01
C LYS A 295 15.43 -4.27 -0.06
N THR A 296 16.72 -4.52 0.09
CA THR A 296 17.75 -3.96 -0.79
C THR A 296 18.60 -4.99 -1.50
N THR A 297 18.67 -6.20 -0.96
CA THR A 297 19.52 -7.29 -1.47
C THR A 297 18.72 -8.52 -1.87
N VAL A 298 19.36 -9.39 -2.61
CA VAL A 298 18.80 -10.73 -2.95
C VAL A 298 18.49 -11.54 -1.69
N ALA A 299 19.29 -11.38 -0.62
CA ALA A 299 19.01 -12.02 0.66
C ALA A 299 17.69 -11.54 1.28
N ASP A 300 17.44 -10.22 1.24
CA ASP A 300 16.19 -9.64 1.74
C ASP A 300 14.99 -10.15 0.92
N TYR A 301 15.11 -10.19 -0.41
CA TYR A 301 14.06 -10.73 -1.28
C TYR A 301 13.80 -12.23 -1.02
N ARG A 302 14.87 -13.01 -0.76
CA ARG A 302 14.73 -14.41 -0.39
C ARG A 302 14.01 -14.58 0.95
N GLU A 303 14.26 -13.68 1.92
CA GLU A 303 13.51 -13.67 3.19
C GLU A 303 12.03 -13.37 2.97
N ASP A 304 11.69 -12.48 2.03
CA ASP A 304 10.30 -12.25 1.62
C ASP A 304 9.64 -13.52 1.06
N ILE A 305 10.34 -14.31 0.24
CA ILE A 305 9.81 -15.59 -0.24
C ILE A 305 9.51 -16.53 0.93
N VAL A 306 10.36 -16.56 1.97
CA VAL A 306 10.09 -17.32 3.21
C VAL A 306 8.84 -16.79 3.90
N GLY A 307 8.67 -15.47 4.01
CA GLY A 307 7.49 -14.83 4.57
C GLY A 307 6.19 -15.15 3.79
N MET A 308 6.26 -15.19 2.46
CA MET A 308 5.13 -15.61 1.61
C MET A 308 4.73 -17.06 1.88
N LEU A 309 5.71 -17.98 2.00
CA LEU A 309 5.46 -19.39 2.33
C LEU A 309 4.78 -19.52 3.70
N VAL A 310 5.30 -18.85 4.72
CA VAL A 310 4.72 -18.86 6.07
C VAL A 310 3.29 -18.34 6.05
N SER A 311 3.06 -17.18 5.41
CA SER A 311 1.74 -16.56 5.32
C SER A 311 0.72 -17.48 4.62
N SER A 312 1.14 -18.14 3.53
CA SER A 312 0.29 -19.08 2.82
C SER A 312 -0.02 -20.32 3.65
N MET A 313 0.99 -20.92 4.31
CA MET A 313 0.79 -22.12 5.12
C MET A 313 -0.11 -21.90 6.32
N ILE A 314 0.08 -20.81 7.06
CA ILE A 314 -0.80 -20.48 8.21
C ILE A 314 -2.22 -20.16 7.75
N SER A 315 -2.40 -19.40 6.67
CA SER A 315 -3.72 -19.13 6.10
C SER A 315 -4.43 -20.41 5.65
N ASN A 316 -3.72 -21.38 5.07
CA ASN A 316 -4.29 -22.65 4.68
C ASN A 316 -4.75 -23.47 5.90
N ARG A 317 -3.99 -23.46 7.01
CA ARG A 317 -4.44 -24.11 8.26
C ARG A 317 -5.74 -23.50 8.79
N LEU A 318 -5.84 -22.16 8.78
CA LEU A 318 -7.07 -21.47 9.18
C LEU A 318 -8.23 -21.79 8.22
N ALA A 319 -7.97 -21.86 6.91
CA ALA A 319 -8.99 -22.25 5.94
C ALA A 319 -9.48 -23.69 6.15
N GLU A 320 -8.59 -24.65 6.52
CA GLU A 320 -8.97 -26.03 6.83
C GLU A 320 -9.93 -26.10 8.03
N LEU A 321 -9.79 -25.23 9.04
CA LEU A 321 -10.69 -25.16 10.18
C LEU A 321 -12.11 -24.77 9.82
N THR A 322 -12.33 -24.04 8.72
CA THR A 322 -13.67 -23.68 8.23
C THR A 322 -14.44 -24.87 7.65
N LEU A 323 -13.76 -25.99 7.38
CA LEU A 323 -14.35 -27.21 6.82
C LEU A 323 -14.79 -28.21 7.91
N LEU A 324 -14.55 -27.91 9.19
CA LEU A 324 -15.00 -28.75 10.30
C LEU A 324 -16.53 -28.76 10.41
N GLU A 325 -17.10 -29.76 11.03
CA GLU A 325 -18.54 -29.86 11.30
C GLU A 325 -19.03 -28.67 12.16
N ASN A 326 -18.21 -28.24 13.15
CA ASN A 326 -18.45 -27.06 13.97
C ASN A 326 -17.23 -26.12 13.84
N PRO A 327 -17.17 -25.30 12.79
CA PRO A 327 -16.04 -24.45 12.56
C PRO A 327 -15.99 -23.29 13.58
N PRO A 328 -14.78 -22.93 14.08
CA PRO A 328 -14.63 -21.88 15.08
C PRO A 328 -14.85 -20.47 14.52
N PHE A 329 -14.83 -20.31 13.21
CA PHE A 329 -15.08 -19.07 12.48
C PHE A 329 -15.58 -19.37 11.06
N ALA A 330 -16.30 -18.41 10.46
CA ALA A 330 -16.79 -18.53 9.08
C ALA A 330 -15.67 -18.34 8.04
N GLN A 331 -14.68 -17.51 8.35
CA GLN A 331 -13.49 -17.27 7.56
C GLN A 331 -12.32 -17.00 8.50
N GLY A 332 -11.13 -17.48 8.14
CA GLY A 332 -9.88 -17.22 8.84
C GLY A 332 -8.77 -16.84 7.87
N TYR A 333 -7.91 -15.93 8.28
CA TYR A 333 -6.74 -15.49 7.53
C TYR A 333 -5.60 -15.16 8.48
N ALA A 334 -4.37 -15.47 8.09
CA ALA A 334 -3.18 -14.94 8.76
C ALA A 334 -2.07 -14.69 7.76
N GLY A 335 -1.23 -13.69 8.01
CA GLY A 335 -0.10 -13.38 7.15
C GLY A 335 0.75 -12.23 7.66
N TYR A 336 1.95 -12.15 7.10
CA TYR A 336 2.90 -11.08 7.34
C TYR A 336 2.91 -10.10 6.19
N SER A 337 2.88 -8.81 6.48
CA SER A 337 2.90 -7.73 5.49
C SER A 337 3.49 -6.44 6.06
N GLU A 338 3.83 -5.53 5.20
CA GLU A 338 4.02 -4.12 5.57
C GLU A 338 2.73 -3.60 6.20
N PHE A 339 2.88 -2.68 7.15
CA PHE A 339 1.73 -2.09 7.84
C PHE A 339 1.64 -0.60 7.54
N ILE A 340 2.28 0.23 8.35
CA ILE A 340 2.30 1.68 8.17
C ILE A 340 3.57 2.26 8.79
N GLY A 341 4.12 3.30 8.18
CA GLY A 341 5.33 3.95 8.67
C GLY A 341 6.47 2.95 8.88
N PRO A 342 7.11 2.92 10.07
CA PRO A 342 8.26 2.07 10.35
C PRO A 342 7.90 0.64 10.76
N LYS A 343 6.65 0.22 10.61
CA LYS A 343 6.17 -1.10 11.07
C LYS A 343 5.71 -2.00 9.93
N SER A 344 6.01 -3.26 10.09
CA SER A 344 5.33 -4.39 9.48
C SER A 344 4.47 -5.10 10.52
N MET A 345 3.60 -6.00 10.09
CA MET A 345 2.76 -6.76 11.01
C MET A 345 2.58 -8.20 10.55
N PHE A 346 2.44 -9.09 11.52
CA PHE A 346 1.74 -10.34 11.32
C PHE A 346 0.32 -10.17 11.85
N ILE A 347 -0.66 -10.40 10.99
CA ILE A 347 -2.08 -10.37 11.36
C ILE A 347 -2.63 -11.78 11.39
N SER A 348 -3.49 -12.07 12.37
CA SER A 348 -4.30 -13.28 12.42
C SER A 348 -5.74 -12.86 12.72
N LEU A 349 -6.69 -13.21 11.85
CA LEU A 349 -8.07 -12.78 11.97
C LEU A 349 -9.07 -13.90 11.71
N GLY A 350 -10.24 -13.80 12.33
CA GLY A 350 -11.36 -14.69 12.11
C GLY A 350 -12.70 -13.96 12.14
N VAL A 351 -13.56 -14.27 11.17
CA VAL A 351 -14.96 -13.83 11.18
C VAL A 351 -15.75 -14.80 12.07
N VAL A 352 -16.25 -14.28 13.17
CA VAL A 352 -16.91 -15.10 14.20
C VAL A 352 -18.16 -15.81 13.66
N GLN A 353 -18.30 -17.08 13.99
CA GLN A 353 -19.46 -17.86 13.67
C GLN A 353 -20.30 -18.13 14.93
N ASN A 354 -21.62 -18.16 14.79
CA ASN A 354 -22.56 -18.44 15.87
C ASN A 354 -22.40 -17.54 17.11
N ASN A 355 -21.88 -16.33 16.95
CA ASN A 355 -21.57 -15.38 18.02
C ASN A 355 -20.58 -15.92 19.08
N ASP A 356 -19.80 -16.96 18.75
CA ASP A 356 -18.81 -17.55 19.66
C ASP A 356 -17.42 -16.91 19.47
N ILE A 357 -17.27 -15.72 20.04
CA ILE A 357 -16.01 -14.98 20.04
C ILE A 357 -14.90 -15.80 20.72
N LYS A 358 -15.23 -16.53 21.78
CA LYS A 358 -14.26 -17.35 22.50
C LYS A 358 -13.68 -18.46 21.61
N ALA A 359 -14.52 -19.21 20.91
CA ALA A 359 -14.06 -20.26 20.00
C ALA A 359 -13.16 -19.71 18.90
N THR A 360 -13.47 -18.51 18.39
CA THR A 360 -12.64 -17.82 17.38
C THR A 360 -11.28 -17.44 17.96
N ILE A 361 -11.22 -16.83 19.16
CA ILE A 361 -9.96 -16.48 19.82
C ILE A 361 -9.14 -17.75 20.10
N ASP A 362 -9.74 -18.78 20.69
CA ASP A 362 -9.07 -20.04 21.01
C ASP A 362 -8.43 -20.66 19.75
N ALA A 363 -9.15 -20.71 18.65
CA ALA A 363 -8.66 -21.29 17.41
C ALA A 363 -7.51 -20.49 16.78
N LEU A 364 -7.63 -19.15 16.72
CA LEU A 364 -6.55 -18.27 16.21
C LEU A 364 -5.29 -18.39 17.07
N VAL A 365 -5.45 -18.35 18.41
CA VAL A 365 -4.33 -18.50 19.35
C VAL A 365 -3.70 -19.88 19.23
N THR A 366 -4.51 -20.94 19.14
CA THR A 366 -4.01 -22.32 18.98
C THR A 366 -3.15 -22.48 17.74
N GLU A 367 -3.60 -22.00 16.56
CA GLU A 367 -2.81 -22.09 15.34
C GLU A 367 -1.57 -21.20 15.35
N ASN A 368 -1.67 -19.99 15.93
CA ASN A 368 -0.51 -19.11 16.12
C ASN A 368 0.53 -19.77 17.04
N GLN A 369 0.13 -20.34 18.17
CA GLN A 369 1.02 -21.05 19.09
C GLN A 369 1.56 -22.35 18.48
N ARG A 370 0.74 -23.09 17.73
CA ARG A 370 1.18 -24.26 16.99
C ARG A 370 2.29 -23.90 15.97
N MET A 371 2.13 -22.80 15.25
CA MET A 371 3.19 -22.27 14.36
C MET A 371 4.45 -21.91 15.15
N LYS A 372 4.30 -21.20 16.30
CA LYS A 372 5.43 -20.78 17.14
C LYS A 372 6.19 -21.97 17.73
N GLN A 373 5.49 -22.98 18.27
CA GLN A 373 6.08 -24.05 19.05
C GLN A 373 6.48 -25.28 18.22
N HIS A 374 5.73 -25.60 17.19
CA HIS A 374 5.86 -26.83 16.42
C HIS A 374 6.18 -26.61 14.94
N GLY A 375 6.02 -25.35 14.46
CA GLY A 375 6.25 -25.00 13.07
C GLY A 375 5.27 -25.68 12.11
N PHE A 376 5.74 -25.85 10.88
CA PHE A 376 5.04 -26.51 9.78
C PHE A 376 5.65 -27.89 9.50
N THR A 377 4.99 -28.66 8.65
CA THR A 377 5.48 -29.95 8.18
C THR A 377 6.15 -29.83 6.81
N GLN A 378 7.00 -30.82 6.47
CA GLN A 378 7.63 -30.87 5.14
C GLN A 378 6.58 -30.92 4.01
N THR A 379 5.46 -31.60 4.24
CA THR A 379 4.38 -31.73 3.24
C THR A 379 3.69 -30.39 2.97
N GLU A 380 3.44 -29.57 4.00
CA GLU A 380 2.92 -28.21 3.85
C GLU A 380 3.90 -27.37 3.04
N LEU A 381 5.18 -27.38 3.39
CA LEU A 381 6.21 -26.61 2.70
C LEU A 381 6.30 -26.97 1.21
N GLU A 382 6.38 -28.28 0.86
CA GLU A 382 6.50 -28.70 -0.53
C GLU A 382 5.24 -28.37 -1.36
N ARG A 383 4.06 -28.44 -0.74
CA ARG A 383 2.80 -28.02 -1.38
C ARG A 383 2.84 -26.54 -1.73
N GLU A 384 3.25 -25.70 -0.77
CA GLU A 384 3.26 -24.24 -0.96
C GLU A 384 4.38 -23.80 -1.90
N LYS A 385 5.56 -24.43 -1.87
CA LYS A 385 6.60 -24.18 -2.89
C LYS A 385 6.08 -24.44 -4.30
N ALA A 386 5.37 -25.55 -4.50
CA ALA A 386 4.79 -25.88 -5.80
C ALA A 386 3.72 -24.88 -6.23
N THR A 387 2.90 -24.39 -5.30
CA THR A 387 1.88 -23.37 -5.56
C THR A 387 2.54 -22.04 -5.93
N LEU A 388 3.49 -21.57 -5.15
CA LEU A 388 4.17 -20.30 -5.35
C LEU A 388 4.99 -20.30 -6.66
N LEU A 389 5.65 -21.40 -6.98
CA LEU A 389 6.37 -21.54 -8.26
C LEU A 389 5.43 -21.43 -9.46
N LYS A 390 4.26 -22.06 -9.39
CA LYS A 390 3.24 -21.92 -10.46
C LYS A 390 2.69 -20.51 -10.59
N GLN A 391 2.54 -19.80 -9.47
CA GLN A 391 2.06 -18.40 -9.50
C GLN A 391 3.07 -17.49 -10.19
N ILE A 392 4.34 -17.54 -9.81
CA ILE A 392 5.38 -16.71 -10.43
C ILE A 392 5.61 -17.09 -11.90
N GLU A 393 5.56 -18.39 -12.23
CA GLU A 393 5.64 -18.86 -13.62
C GLU A 393 4.48 -18.33 -14.47
N LYS A 394 3.26 -18.31 -13.92
CA LYS A 394 2.10 -17.72 -14.58
C LYS A 394 2.30 -16.22 -14.80
N MET A 395 2.74 -15.48 -13.78
CA MET A 395 3.02 -14.05 -13.90
C MET A 395 4.09 -13.78 -14.97
N TYR A 396 5.16 -14.57 -15.00
CA TYR A 396 6.20 -14.47 -16.01
C TYR A 396 5.67 -14.76 -17.42
N ASN A 397 4.86 -15.80 -17.61
CA ASN A 397 4.29 -16.16 -18.90
C ASN A 397 3.25 -15.15 -19.41
N GLU A 398 2.56 -14.47 -18.50
CA GLU A 398 1.54 -13.47 -18.81
C GLU A 398 2.05 -12.02 -18.72
N ARG A 399 3.36 -11.79 -18.55
CA ARG A 399 3.95 -10.46 -18.34
C ARG A 399 3.61 -9.43 -19.43
N ASP A 400 3.46 -9.91 -20.68
CA ASP A 400 3.08 -9.04 -21.80
C ASP A 400 1.60 -8.63 -21.79
N LYS A 401 0.80 -9.23 -20.88
CA LYS A 401 -0.61 -8.92 -20.67
C LYS A 401 -0.83 -8.09 -19.39
N GLN A 402 0.26 -7.77 -18.67
CA GLN A 402 0.19 -6.98 -17.45
C GLN A 402 -0.36 -5.59 -17.76
N LYS A 403 -1.35 -5.16 -16.99
CA LYS A 403 -1.95 -3.82 -17.16
C LYS A 403 -1.01 -2.73 -16.66
N SER A 404 -1.04 -1.58 -17.33
CA SER A 404 -0.26 -0.39 -16.96
C SER A 404 -0.44 0.03 -15.50
N GLU A 405 -1.67 -0.05 -14.99
CA GLU A 405 -2.00 0.24 -13.59
C GLU A 405 -1.19 -0.59 -12.56
N SER A 406 -0.85 -1.84 -12.88
CA SER A 406 -0.04 -2.68 -11.98
C SER A 406 1.39 -2.16 -11.85
N TYR A 407 1.98 -1.71 -12.95
CA TYR A 407 3.29 -1.08 -12.94
C TYR A 407 3.29 0.27 -12.22
N VAL A 408 2.22 1.05 -12.37
CA VAL A 408 2.07 2.31 -11.61
C VAL A 408 2.13 2.04 -10.12
N ARG A 409 1.39 1.04 -9.61
CA ARG A 409 1.43 0.66 -8.19
C ARG A 409 2.82 0.21 -7.73
N GLU A 410 3.54 -0.54 -8.56
CA GLU A 410 4.90 -0.99 -8.27
C GLU A 410 5.86 0.20 -8.12
N TYR A 411 5.84 1.17 -9.05
CA TYR A 411 6.73 2.34 -9.01
C TYR A 411 6.33 3.32 -7.91
N GLN A 412 5.03 3.47 -7.64
CA GLN A 412 4.54 4.21 -6.48
C GLN A 412 5.05 3.60 -5.17
N SER A 413 4.98 2.28 -5.02
CA SER A 413 5.50 1.55 -3.85
C SER A 413 7.03 1.63 -3.73
N ASN A 414 7.75 1.80 -4.85
CA ASN A 414 9.18 2.09 -4.80
C ASN A 414 9.48 3.54 -4.39
N TYR A 415 8.69 4.49 -4.87
CA TYR A 415 8.89 5.90 -4.52
C TYR A 415 8.59 6.19 -3.06
N LEU A 416 7.48 5.67 -2.56
CA LEU A 416 7.05 5.84 -1.17
C LEU A 416 7.79 4.84 -0.25
N PRO A 417 8.04 5.17 1.02
CA PRO A 417 8.53 4.18 1.98
C PRO A 417 7.60 2.95 2.06
N PRO A 418 8.16 1.75 2.19
CA PRO A 418 9.57 1.42 2.48
C PRO A 418 10.49 1.34 1.26
N HIS A 419 10.14 1.92 0.14
CA HIS A 419 10.93 1.89 -1.10
C HIS A 419 11.10 0.48 -1.66
N ASN A 420 9.97 -0.21 -1.86
CA ASN A 420 9.97 -1.58 -2.35
C ASN A 420 10.75 -1.72 -3.67
N PRO A 421 11.54 -2.78 -3.83
CA PRO A 421 12.29 -3.01 -5.06
C PRO A 421 11.34 -3.32 -6.23
N TYR A 422 11.79 -3.01 -7.44
CA TYR A 422 11.09 -3.32 -8.70
C TYR A 422 12.06 -3.91 -9.72
N PRO A 423 12.58 -5.13 -9.46
CA PRO A 423 13.60 -5.74 -10.33
C PRO A 423 13.06 -6.24 -11.67
N GLY A 424 11.74 -6.27 -11.81
CA GLY A 424 11.03 -6.79 -12.96
C GLY A 424 10.83 -8.30 -12.92
N ILE A 425 9.71 -8.75 -13.48
CA ILE A 425 9.24 -10.14 -13.39
C ILE A 425 10.24 -11.16 -13.96
N GLU A 426 11.04 -10.79 -14.96
CA GLU A 426 12.08 -11.65 -15.51
C GLU A 426 13.16 -11.99 -14.47
N TYR A 427 13.59 -10.99 -13.72
CA TYR A 427 14.56 -11.17 -12.64
C TYR A 427 13.95 -11.91 -11.45
N GLU A 428 12.75 -11.54 -11.04
CA GLU A 428 12.02 -12.21 -9.95
C GLU A 428 11.81 -13.71 -10.23
N TYR A 429 11.43 -14.05 -11.46
CA TYR A 429 11.26 -15.45 -11.86
C TYR A 429 12.54 -16.25 -11.72
N GLU A 430 13.70 -15.68 -12.12
CA GLU A 430 15.00 -16.36 -11.94
C GLU A 430 15.38 -16.49 -10.46
N LEU A 431 15.06 -15.48 -9.60
CA LEU A 431 15.24 -15.58 -8.16
C LEU A 431 14.41 -16.73 -7.56
N PHE A 432 13.13 -16.81 -7.91
CA PHE A 432 12.27 -17.89 -7.44
C PHE A 432 12.78 -19.27 -7.86
N LYS A 433 13.18 -19.43 -9.11
CA LYS A 433 13.77 -20.69 -9.61
C LYS A 433 15.04 -21.09 -8.87
N LYS A 434 15.90 -20.11 -8.58
CA LYS A 434 17.17 -20.36 -7.89
C LYS A 434 16.98 -20.68 -6.41
N TYR A 435 16.16 -19.88 -5.70
CA TYR A 435 16.13 -19.90 -4.25
C TYR A 435 14.98 -20.67 -3.63
N LEU A 436 13.79 -20.69 -4.25
CA LEU A 436 12.62 -21.38 -3.68
C LEU A 436 12.85 -22.87 -3.39
N PRO A 437 13.49 -23.67 -4.28
CA PRO A 437 13.75 -25.07 -3.98
C PRO A 437 14.63 -25.29 -2.75
N GLY A 438 15.61 -24.42 -2.52
CA GLY A 438 16.56 -24.49 -1.42
C GLY A 438 16.09 -23.96 -0.08
N ILE A 439 14.88 -23.37 0.01
CA ILE A 439 14.31 -22.95 1.29
C ILE A 439 13.98 -24.17 2.12
N THR A 440 14.50 -24.22 3.35
CA THR A 440 14.35 -25.37 4.24
C THR A 440 13.18 -25.19 5.21
N LEU A 441 12.71 -26.30 5.77
CA LEU A 441 11.67 -26.30 6.80
C LEU A 441 12.14 -25.55 8.06
N ASP A 442 13.42 -25.65 8.41
CA ASP A 442 14.01 -24.96 9.55
C ASP A 442 13.94 -23.42 9.39
N GLU A 443 14.25 -22.91 8.18
CA GLU A 443 14.14 -21.46 7.90
C GLU A 443 12.70 -20.97 8.02
N VAL A 444 11.76 -21.70 7.45
CA VAL A 444 10.34 -21.37 7.49
C VAL A 444 9.80 -21.41 8.91
N ASN A 445 10.19 -22.42 9.70
CA ASN A 445 9.77 -22.55 11.09
C ASN A 445 10.35 -21.44 11.97
N LYS A 446 11.61 -21.07 11.80
CA LYS A 446 12.24 -19.94 12.50
C LYS A 446 11.57 -18.61 12.17
N PHE A 447 11.20 -18.40 10.89
CA PHE A 447 10.47 -17.21 10.51
C PHE A 447 9.08 -17.20 11.17
N GLY A 448 8.33 -18.30 11.10
CA GLY A 448 7.01 -18.42 11.73
C GLY A 448 7.05 -18.22 13.25
N GLU A 449 8.05 -18.82 13.93
CA GLU A 449 8.28 -18.60 15.36
C GLU A 449 8.46 -17.11 15.70
N SER A 450 9.24 -16.39 14.87
CA SER A 450 9.54 -14.98 15.09
C SER A 450 8.34 -14.04 14.88
N MET A 451 7.27 -14.51 14.24
CA MET A 451 6.07 -13.70 13.99
C MET A 451 5.19 -13.55 15.25
N ILE A 452 5.20 -14.53 16.16
CA ILE A 452 4.38 -14.54 17.35
C ILE A 452 5.22 -14.07 18.55
N ILE A 453 5.20 -12.77 18.78
CA ILE A 453 5.97 -12.10 19.83
C ILE A 453 5.10 -11.78 21.04
N ASP A 454 5.71 -11.67 22.21
CA ASP A 454 5.00 -11.43 23.48
C ASP A 454 4.76 -9.94 23.76
N LYS A 455 5.28 -9.05 22.91
CA LYS A 455 5.12 -7.59 22.95
C LYS A 455 4.48 -7.08 21.65
N ASN A 456 4.04 -5.83 21.65
CA ASN A 456 3.46 -5.19 20.47
C ASN A 456 2.21 -5.90 19.90
N LEU A 457 1.52 -6.69 20.74
CA LEU A 457 0.28 -7.36 20.37
C LEU A 457 -0.93 -6.48 20.69
N VAL A 458 -1.79 -6.32 19.70
CA VAL A 458 -3.10 -5.70 19.87
C VAL A 458 -4.17 -6.71 19.45
N ILE A 459 -5.14 -6.95 20.31
CA ILE A 459 -6.31 -7.80 20.02
C ILE A 459 -7.52 -6.91 19.86
N VAL A 460 -8.17 -7.02 18.70
CA VAL A 460 -9.37 -6.25 18.37
C VAL A 460 -10.54 -7.20 18.22
N VAL A 461 -11.63 -6.91 18.91
CA VAL A 461 -12.93 -7.58 18.77
C VAL A 461 -13.93 -6.57 18.23
N LEU A 462 -14.45 -6.82 17.05
CA LEU A 462 -15.55 -6.07 16.46
C LEU A 462 -16.83 -6.90 16.62
N THR A 463 -17.94 -6.29 17.06
CA THR A 463 -19.17 -7.05 17.30
C THR A 463 -20.42 -6.19 17.14
N PRO A 464 -21.56 -6.77 16.69
CA PRO A 464 -22.82 -6.05 16.67
C PRO A 464 -23.43 -5.89 18.07
N GLU A 465 -24.14 -4.78 18.29
CA GLU A 465 -24.99 -4.55 19.46
C GLU A 465 -26.40 -5.09 19.16
N LYS A 466 -26.59 -6.41 19.22
CA LYS A 466 -27.85 -7.06 18.90
C LYS A 466 -28.28 -8.01 20.01
N GLU A 467 -29.58 -8.25 20.13
CA GLU A 467 -30.15 -9.24 21.05
C GLU A 467 -29.53 -10.64 20.79
N GLY A 468 -29.10 -11.29 21.85
CA GLY A 468 -28.44 -12.60 21.79
C GLY A 468 -26.95 -12.59 21.47
N VAL A 469 -26.34 -11.42 21.27
CA VAL A 469 -24.89 -11.26 21.13
C VAL A 469 -24.31 -10.79 22.46
N VAL A 470 -23.37 -11.56 23.00
CA VAL A 470 -22.64 -11.18 24.21
C VAL A 470 -21.40 -10.37 23.78
N ILE A 471 -21.35 -9.12 24.22
CA ILE A 471 -20.19 -8.24 23.99
C ILE A 471 -19.23 -8.47 25.16
N PRO A 472 -18.03 -9.04 24.93
CA PRO A 472 -17.07 -9.25 26.01
C PRO A 472 -16.46 -7.91 26.45
N THR A 473 -15.99 -7.85 27.68
CA THR A 473 -15.11 -6.77 28.14
C THR A 473 -13.68 -7.02 27.65
N GLU A 474 -12.83 -5.98 27.64
CA GLU A 474 -11.42 -6.11 27.27
C GLU A 474 -10.68 -7.09 28.21
N ASP A 475 -10.98 -7.07 29.51
CA ASP A 475 -10.43 -8.01 30.49
C ASP A 475 -10.84 -9.47 30.19
N GLU A 476 -12.08 -9.70 29.76
CA GLU A 476 -12.56 -11.04 29.38
C GLU A 476 -11.83 -11.53 28.11
N VAL A 477 -11.65 -10.66 27.10
CA VAL A 477 -10.88 -10.98 25.89
C VAL A 477 -9.44 -11.32 26.24
N LEU A 478 -8.79 -10.50 27.07
CA LEU A 478 -7.42 -10.74 27.53
C LEU A 478 -7.31 -12.05 28.32
N LYS A 479 -8.29 -12.35 29.17
CA LYS A 479 -8.35 -13.61 29.91
C LYS A 479 -8.47 -14.81 28.97
N ILE A 480 -9.37 -14.76 27.96
CA ILE A 480 -9.52 -15.83 26.97
C ILE A 480 -8.21 -16.06 26.22
N TYR A 481 -7.55 -14.98 25.77
CA TYR A 481 -6.25 -15.04 25.10
C TYR A 481 -5.18 -15.71 25.98
N ASN A 482 -5.06 -15.30 27.25
CA ASN A 482 -4.09 -15.85 28.18
C ASN A 482 -4.36 -17.34 28.48
N ASP A 483 -5.64 -17.70 28.72
CA ASP A 483 -6.05 -19.09 28.94
C ASP A 483 -5.72 -19.98 27.72
N ALA A 484 -5.99 -19.49 26.51
CA ALA A 484 -5.66 -20.21 25.27
C ALA A 484 -4.15 -20.36 25.05
N THR A 485 -3.37 -19.30 25.34
CA THR A 485 -1.89 -19.32 25.21
C THR A 485 -1.25 -20.28 26.23
N ALA A 486 -1.86 -20.45 27.41
CA ALA A 486 -1.36 -21.36 28.46
C ALA A 486 -1.66 -22.86 28.18
N GLN A 487 -2.50 -23.17 27.21
CA GLN A 487 -2.78 -24.54 26.79
C GLN A 487 -1.57 -25.08 26.01
N LYS A 488 -1.03 -26.24 26.46
CA LYS A 488 0.15 -26.87 25.83
C LYS A 488 -0.26 -27.78 24.68
#